data_077b737ebcad1ef7768437aa071e0ecb
#
_entry.id   077b737ebcad1ef7768437aa071e0ecb
#
_cell.length_a   1.000
_cell.length_b   1.000
_cell.length_c   1.000
_cell.angle_alpha   90.00
_cell.angle_beta   90.00
_cell.angle_gamma   90.00
#
_symmetry.space_group_name_H-M   'P 1'
#
loop_
_entity.id
_entity.type
_entity.pdbx_description
1 polymer ?
#
loop_
_entity_poly.entity_id
_entity_poly.type
_entity_poly.pdbx_seq_one_letter_code
_entity_poly.pdbx_strand_id
1 'polypeptide(L)'
;SWNALIGGYSDRGNYKMAMQCLENMLKEGLHPTGSTYTSILTACSHTGYIQDGYMHFEAMTKMHAIAPTTDHLFCIVDLLSRSGRLHEAKEVLSSITGPKKDATGWMSLLTACRKFGNVEVGRECFAKIKHIDPTDGSAYMLMSSIYANAQMWKEYNEIQAMRKCAIAWKKPGQAWIEIGHKVYEFVVCENMTVMMANYSLDPKQCRLRRLMN
;
A
#
# COMPACT_ATOMS: atom_id res chain seq x y z
N SER A 1 -8.48 1.80 -25.77
CA SER A 1 -7.65 0.57 -25.79
C SER A 1 -8.16 -0.40 -24.73
N TRP A 2 -8.14 -1.70 -25.03
CA TRP A 2 -8.60 -2.75 -24.10
C TRP A 2 -7.87 -2.71 -22.76
N ASN A 3 -6.56 -2.45 -22.75
CA ASN A 3 -5.80 -2.33 -21.50
C ASN A 3 -6.30 -1.21 -20.59
N ALA A 4 -6.75 -0.09 -21.14
CA ALA A 4 -7.33 1.00 -20.34
C ALA A 4 -8.67 0.61 -19.71
N LEU A 5 -9.51 -0.14 -20.43
CA LEU A 5 -10.79 -0.64 -19.91
C LEU A 5 -10.56 -1.69 -18.81
N ILE A 6 -9.68 -2.66 -19.06
CA ILE A 6 -9.31 -3.69 -18.09
C ILE A 6 -8.74 -3.03 -16.84
N GLY A 7 -7.81 -2.07 -16.96
CA GLY A 7 -7.26 -1.33 -15.84
C GLY A 7 -8.33 -0.57 -15.05
N GLY A 8 -9.20 0.17 -15.72
CA GLY A 8 -10.27 0.92 -15.06
C GLY A 8 -11.29 0.05 -14.31
N TYR A 9 -11.59 -1.15 -14.80
CA TYR A 9 -12.42 -2.11 -14.05
C TYR A 9 -11.66 -2.76 -12.91
N SER A 10 -10.37 -3.05 -13.09
CA SER A 10 -9.50 -3.64 -12.06
C SER A 10 -9.32 -2.73 -10.86
N ASP A 11 -9.08 -1.43 -11.08
CA ASP A 11 -8.93 -0.42 -10.02
C ASP A 11 -10.20 -0.28 -9.17
N ARG A 12 -11.36 -0.54 -9.77
CA ARG A 12 -12.66 -0.57 -9.08
C ARG A 12 -13.00 -1.93 -8.44
N GLY A 13 -12.10 -2.90 -8.51
CA GLY A 13 -12.34 -4.27 -8.03
C GLY A 13 -13.42 -5.03 -8.80
N ASN A 14 -13.71 -4.62 -10.04
CA ASN A 14 -14.72 -5.29 -10.87
C ASN A 14 -14.06 -6.37 -11.76
N TYR A 15 -13.65 -7.46 -11.13
CA TYR A 15 -13.00 -8.60 -11.79
C TYR A 15 -13.82 -9.14 -12.96
N LYS A 16 -15.15 -9.29 -12.80
CA LYS A 16 -16.02 -9.85 -13.84
C LYS A 16 -15.97 -9.03 -15.14
N MET A 17 -16.03 -7.72 -15.04
CA MET A 17 -15.96 -6.83 -16.21
C MET A 17 -14.55 -6.78 -16.80
N ALA A 18 -13.52 -6.84 -15.97
CA ALA A 18 -12.13 -6.93 -16.44
C ALA A 18 -11.91 -8.20 -17.26
N MET A 19 -12.43 -9.36 -16.80
CA MET A 19 -12.37 -10.62 -17.53
C MET A 19 -13.16 -10.59 -18.84
N GLN A 20 -14.35 -10.00 -18.85
CA GLN A 20 -15.12 -9.85 -20.08
C GLN A 20 -14.39 -9.00 -21.14
N CYS A 21 -13.70 -7.94 -20.70
CA CYS A 21 -12.86 -7.14 -21.58
C CYS A 21 -11.67 -7.96 -22.12
N LEU A 22 -11.05 -8.81 -21.32
CA LEU A 22 -9.98 -9.71 -21.76
C LEU A 22 -10.49 -10.71 -22.81
N GLU A 23 -11.63 -11.32 -22.57
CA GLU A 23 -12.24 -12.25 -23.54
C GLU A 23 -12.55 -11.54 -24.88
N ASN A 24 -13.10 -10.33 -24.85
CA ASN A 24 -13.38 -9.57 -26.06
C ASN A 24 -12.09 -9.18 -26.78
N MET A 25 -11.06 -8.78 -26.05
CA MET A 25 -9.73 -8.51 -26.61
C MET A 25 -9.19 -9.73 -27.38
N LEU A 26 -9.31 -10.93 -26.80
CA LEU A 26 -8.87 -12.18 -27.43
C LEU A 26 -9.72 -12.54 -28.65
N LYS A 27 -11.05 -12.32 -28.61
CA LYS A 27 -11.95 -12.54 -29.75
C LYS A 27 -11.62 -11.63 -30.95
N GLU A 28 -11.11 -10.44 -30.70
CA GLU A 28 -10.61 -9.54 -31.74
C GLU A 28 -9.22 -9.92 -32.27
N GLY A 29 -8.65 -11.05 -31.82
CA GLY A 29 -7.33 -11.50 -32.22
C GLY A 29 -6.17 -10.70 -31.59
N LEU A 30 -6.45 -9.91 -30.57
CA LEU A 30 -5.42 -9.13 -29.87
C LEU A 30 -4.83 -9.95 -28.71
N HIS A 31 -3.50 -9.90 -28.58
CA HIS A 31 -2.80 -10.64 -27.54
C HIS A 31 -2.65 -9.80 -26.24
N PRO A 32 -2.88 -10.42 -25.06
CA PRO A 32 -2.60 -9.79 -23.78
C PRO A 32 -1.10 -9.45 -23.64
N THR A 33 -0.82 -8.36 -22.96
CA THR A 33 0.53 -7.92 -22.62
C THR A 33 0.81 -8.04 -21.12
N GLY A 34 2.03 -7.79 -20.68
CA GLY A 34 2.35 -7.71 -19.25
C GLY A 34 1.44 -6.73 -18.51
N SER A 35 1.17 -5.56 -19.09
CA SER A 35 0.24 -4.58 -18.51
C SER A 35 -1.19 -5.10 -18.36
N THR A 36 -1.67 -5.92 -19.32
CA THR A 36 -2.97 -6.59 -19.23
C THR A 36 -3.02 -7.49 -17.99
N TYR A 37 -1.97 -8.30 -17.80
CA TYR A 37 -1.89 -9.23 -16.67
C TYR A 37 -1.69 -8.52 -15.33
N THR A 38 -0.90 -7.43 -15.26
CA THR A 38 -0.83 -6.60 -14.06
C THR A 38 -2.22 -6.12 -13.63
N SER A 39 -3.03 -5.62 -14.57
CA SER A 39 -4.39 -5.17 -14.28
C SER A 39 -5.28 -6.31 -13.78
N ILE A 40 -5.25 -7.49 -14.42
CA ILE A 40 -6.04 -8.67 -14.00
C ILE A 40 -5.63 -9.15 -12.61
N LEU A 41 -4.34 -9.26 -12.33
CA LEU A 41 -3.82 -9.65 -11.02
C LEU A 41 -4.21 -8.64 -9.93
N THR A 42 -4.23 -7.35 -10.26
CA THR A 42 -4.74 -6.28 -9.37
C THR A 42 -6.23 -6.49 -9.08
N ALA A 43 -7.05 -6.83 -10.09
CA ALA A 43 -8.46 -7.15 -9.87
C ALA A 43 -8.65 -8.37 -8.95
N CYS A 44 -7.84 -9.42 -9.14
CA CYS A 44 -7.85 -10.60 -8.26
C CYS A 44 -7.47 -10.22 -6.82
N SER A 45 -6.48 -9.34 -6.64
CA SER A 45 -6.07 -8.86 -5.31
C SER A 45 -7.20 -8.10 -4.61
N HIS A 46 -7.89 -7.19 -5.32
CA HIS A 46 -8.99 -6.43 -4.75
C HIS A 46 -10.21 -7.28 -4.37
N THR A 47 -10.45 -8.37 -5.10
CA THR A 47 -11.58 -9.28 -4.85
C THR A 47 -11.23 -10.46 -3.95
N GLY A 48 -9.95 -10.74 -3.74
CA GLY A 48 -9.49 -11.89 -2.96
C GLY A 48 -9.57 -13.24 -3.73
N TYR A 49 -9.62 -13.21 -5.05
CA TYR A 49 -9.68 -14.41 -5.89
C TYR A 49 -8.29 -15.02 -6.09
N ILE A 50 -7.81 -15.74 -5.05
CA ILE A 50 -6.44 -16.29 -5.00
C ILE A 50 -6.21 -17.28 -6.13
N GLN A 51 -7.14 -18.23 -6.31
CA GLN A 51 -6.99 -19.28 -7.32
C GLN A 51 -6.92 -18.71 -8.74
N ASP A 52 -7.82 -17.76 -9.04
CA ASP A 52 -7.82 -17.08 -10.34
C ASP A 52 -6.53 -16.28 -10.55
N GLY A 53 -6.03 -15.61 -9.51
CA GLY A 53 -4.76 -14.90 -9.57
C GLY A 53 -3.59 -15.81 -9.97
N TYR A 54 -3.48 -16.98 -9.35
CA TYR A 54 -2.46 -17.95 -9.73
C TYR A 54 -2.67 -18.51 -11.14
N MET A 55 -3.91 -18.83 -11.54
CA MET A 55 -4.20 -19.26 -12.90
C MET A 55 -3.80 -18.22 -13.94
N HIS A 56 -4.08 -16.95 -13.71
CA HIS A 56 -3.70 -15.88 -14.62
C HIS A 56 -2.18 -15.68 -14.66
N PHE A 57 -1.49 -15.79 -13.53
CA PHE A 57 -0.04 -15.72 -13.48
C PHE A 57 0.61 -16.88 -14.25
N GLU A 58 0.06 -18.10 -14.13
CA GLU A 58 0.51 -19.24 -14.94
C GLU A 58 0.19 -19.08 -16.42
N ALA A 59 -1.01 -18.62 -16.77
CA ALA A 59 -1.40 -18.39 -18.15
C ALA A 59 -0.49 -17.36 -18.83
N MET A 60 -0.14 -16.27 -18.12
CA MET A 60 0.81 -15.27 -18.58
C MET A 60 2.15 -15.90 -19.00
N THR A 61 2.68 -16.79 -18.17
CA THR A 61 4.00 -17.39 -18.39
C THR A 61 3.99 -18.54 -19.37
N LYS A 62 3.02 -19.46 -19.22
CA LYS A 62 2.98 -20.72 -19.97
C LYS A 62 2.28 -20.59 -21.33
N MET A 63 1.21 -19.81 -21.41
CA MET A 63 0.41 -19.67 -22.64
C MET A 63 0.85 -18.48 -23.51
N HIS A 64 1.25 -17.39 -22.88
CA HIS A 64 1.58 -16.15 -23.60
C HIS A 64 3.08 -15.84 -23.60
N ALA A 65 3.92 -16.69 -23.00
CA ALA A 65 5.38 -16.55 -22.92
C ALA A 65 5.82 -15.16 -22.39
N ILE A 66 5.03 -14.53 -21.54
CA ILE A 66 5.34 -13.25 -20.92
C ILE A 66 6.14 -13.50 -19.64
N ALA A 67 7.38 -13.00 -19.59
CA ALA A 67 8.22 -13.11 -18.41
C ALA A 67 7.64 -12.29 -17.24
N PRO A 68 7.57 -12.85 -16.02
CA PRO A 68 7.12 -12.12 -14.83
C PRO A 68 8.04 -10.94 -14.55
N THR A 69 7.44 -9.79 -14.30
CA THR A 69 8.13 -8.60 -13.81
C THR A 69 7.90 -8.44 -12.30
N THR A 70 8.65 -7.52 -11.68
CA THR A 70 8.44 -7.16 -10.26
C THR A 70 7.01 -6.69 -9.98
N ASP A 71 6.38 -6.00 -10.91
CA ASP A 71 5.00 -5.52 -10.76
C ASP A 71 4.00 -6.68 -10.66
N HIS A 72 4.17 -7.73 -11.47
CA HIS A 72 3.34 -8.94 -11.40
C HIS A 72 3.52 -9.65 -10.04
N LEU A 73 4.76 -9.76 -9.56
CA LEU A 73 5.05 -10.35 -8.25
C LEU A 73 4.47 -9.53 -7.10
N PHE A 74 4.51 -8.20 -7.19
CA PHE A 74 3.86 -7.33 -6.21
C PHE A 74 2.34 -7.50 -6.19
N CYS A 75 1.69 -7.72 -7.33
CA CYS A 75 0.26 -8.05 -7.35
C CYS A 75 -0.03 -9.38 -6.63
N ILE A 76 0.81 -10.40 -6.81
CA ILE A 76 0.69 -11.69 -6.09
C ILE A 76 0.91 -11.49 -4.59
N VAL A 77 1.91 -10.71 -4.19
CA VAL A 77 2.17 -10.38 -2.78
C VAL A 77 0.96 -9.67 -2.15
N ASP A 78 0.38 -8.68 -2.86
CA ASP A 78 -0.80 -7.96 -2.36
C ASP A 78 -2.02 -8.90 -2.23
N LEU A 79 -2.25 -9.77 -3.22
CA LEU A 79 -3.29 -10.81 -3.19
C LEU A 79 -3.15 -11.73 -1.97
N LEU A 80 -1.96 -12.28 -1.74
CA LEU A 80 -1.65 -13.14 -0.61
C LEU A 80 -1.78 -12.41 0.73
N SER A 81 -1.26 -11.18 0.79
CA SER A 81 -1.31 -10.33 1.99
C SER A 81 -2.74 -10.02 2.40
N ARG A 82 -3.59 -9.62 1.45
CA ARG A 82 -5.01 -9.35 1.70
C ARG A 82 -5.80 -10.57 2.14
N SER A 83 -5.38 -11.75 1.69
CA SER A 83 -5.99 -13.03 2.01
C SER A 83 -5.47 -13.68 3.30
N GLY A 84 -4.52 -13.04 3.98
CA GLY A 84 -3.94 -13.53 5.24
C GLY A 84 -2.85 -14.59 5.06
N ARG A 85 -2.43 -14.92 3.84
CA ARG A 85 -1.36 -15.89 3.54
C ARG A 85 0.02 -15.20 3.65
N LEU A 86 0.31 -14.68 4.86
CA LEU A 86 1.43 -13.75 5.08
C LEU A 86 2.81 -14.40 4.90
N HIS A 87 2.97 -15.67 5.28
CA HIS A 87 4.24 -16.39 5.10
C HIS A 87 4.57 -16.58 3.62
N GLU A 88 3.59 -16.97 2.81
CA GLU A 88 3.78 -17.13 1.37
C GLU A 88 4.05 -15.78 0.67
N ALA A 89 3.35 -14.72 1.08
CA ALA A 89 3.64 -13.37 0.60
C ALA A 89 5.09 -12.95 0.90
N LYS A 90 5.59 -13.28 2.09
CA LYS A 90 6.98 -13.05 2.50
C LYS A 90 7.97 -13.83 1.62
N GLU A 91 7.68 -15.09 1.33
CA GLU A 91 8.53 -15.92 0.46
C GLU A 91 8.64 -15.33 -0.95
N VAL A 92 7.50 -14.94 -1.55
CA VAL A 92 7.49 -14.27 -2.85
C VAL A 92 8.28 -12.97 -2.81
N LEU A 93 8.08 -12.10 -1.80
CA LEU A 93 8.86 -10.86 -1.65
C LEU A 93 10.36 -11.12 -1.51
N SER A 94 10.73 -12.16 -0.78
CA SER A 94 12.14 -12.51 -0.56
C SER A 94 12.82 -13.04 -1.83
N SER A 95 12.05 -13.61 -2.76
CA SER A 95 12.54 -14.10 -4.05
C SER A 95 12.75 -12.98 -5.08
N ILE A 96 12.18 -11.79 -4.85
CA ILE A 96 12.35 -10.65 -5.74
C ILE A 96 13.78 -10.11 -5.59
N THR A 97 14.60 -10.38 -6.58
CA THR A 97 15.96 -9.87 -6.69
C THR A 97 15.99 -8.72 -7.69
N GLY A 98 16.40 -7.54 -7.26
CA GLY A 98 16.49 -6.38 -8.16
C GLY A 98 17.31 -5.25 -7.57
N PRO A 99 17.83 -4.34 -8.42
CA PRO A 99 18.69 -3.23 -7.98
C PRO A 99 17.94 -2.15 -7.21
N LYS A 100 16.61 -2.07 -7.30
CA LYS A 100 15.79 -1.15 -6.52
C LYS A 100 15.45 -1.78 -5.17
N LYS A 101 16.03 -1.25 -4.12
CA LYS A 101 15.58 -1.48 -2.74
C LYS A 101 14.24 -0.74 -2.54
N ASP A 102 13.16 -1.34 -3.03
CA ASP A 102 11.82 -0.78 -2.87
C ASP A 102 11.17 -1.36 -1.61
N ALA A 103 10.81 -0.48 -0.69
CA ALA A 103 10.15 -0.86 0.55
C ALA A 103 8.64 -1.12 0.37
N THR A 104 8.06 -0.78 -0.80
CA THR A 104 6.61 -0.78 -1.04
C THR A 104 5.96 -2.13 -0.76
N GLY A 105 6.53 -3.22 -1.29
CA GLY A 105 6.01 -4.57 -1.05
C GLY A 105 6.08 -4.98 0.43
N TRP A 106 7.17 -4.64 1.11
CA TRP A 106 7.34 -4.90 2.54
C TRP A 106 6.38 -4.07 3.39
N MET A 107 6.09 -2.81 2.99
CA MET A 107 5.10 -1.95 3.65
C MET A 107 3.68 -2.49 3.49
N SER A 108 3.33 -2.98 2.30
CA SER A 108 2.03 -3.63 2.05
C SER A 108 1.86 -4.86 2.94
N LEU A 109 2.88 -5.74 3.00
CA LEU A 109 2.86 -6.92 3.86
C LEU A 109 2.83 -6.55 5.35
N LEU A 110 3.59 -5.53 5.79
CA LEU A 110 3.54 -5.04 7.18
C LEU A 110 2.15 -4.52 7.56
N THR A 111 1.47 -3.84 6.62
CA THR A 111 0.09 -3.39 6.80
C THR A 111 -0.87 -4.57 6.98
N ALA A 112 -0.69 -5.64 6.20
CA ALA A 112 -1.45 -6.87 6.35
C ALA A 112 -1.15 -7.57 7.68
N CYS A 113 0.12 -7.61 8.12
CA CYS A 113 0.49 -8.13 9.44
C CYS A 113 -0.24 -7.43 10.58
N ARG A 114 -0.45 -6.11 10.48
CA ARG A 114 -1.27 -5.37 11.45
C ARG A 114 -2.72 -5.82 11.43
N LYS A 115 -3.31 -6.02 10.24
CA LYS A 115 -4.70 -6.45 10.08
C LYS A 115 -4.94 -7.85 10.68
N PHE A 116 -4.00 -8.78 10.47
CA PHE A 116 -4.13 -10.17 10.90
C PHE A 116 -3.43 -10.48 12.23
N GLY A 117 -2.80 -9.51 12.87
CA GLY A 117 -2.14 -9.68 14.17
C GLY A 117 -0.87 -10.53 14.11
N ASN A 118 -0.22 -10.67 12.96
CA ASN A 118 0.98 -11.50 12.83
C ASN A 118 2.23 -10.71 13.20
N VAL A 119 2.72 -10.94 14.44
CA VAL A 119 3.91 -10.26 14.98
C VAL A 119 5.19 -10.76 14.33
N GLU A 120 5.30 -12.06 14.05
CA GLU A 120 6.52 -12.68 13.54
C GLU A 120 6.90 -12.14 12.16
N VAL A 121 6.00 -12.30 11.18
CA VAL A 121 6.20 -11.75 9.83
C VAL A 121 6.33 -10.22 9.87
N GLY A 122 5.59 -9.55 10.76
CA GLY A 122 5.68 -8.12 10.97
C GLY A 122 7.08 -7.65 11.38
N ARG A 123 7.74 -8.36 12.30
CA ARG A 123 9.13 -8.06 12.70
C ARG A 123 10.10 -8.16 11.53
N GLU A 124 9.96 -9.20 10.71
CA GLU A 124 10.84 -9.39 9.55
C GLU A 124 10.63 -8.29 8.51
N CYS A 125 9.35 -7.95 8.19
CA CYS A 125 9.03 -6.85 7.29
C CYS A 125 9.62 -5.54 7.79
N PHE A 126 9.43 -5.23 9.06
CA PHE A 126 9.97 -4.01 9.67
C PHE A 126 11.51 -3.96 9.59
N ALA A 127 12.20 -5.08 9.84
CA ALA A 127 13.65 -5.15 9.73
C ALA A 127 14.13 -4.86 8.29
N LYS A 128 13.43 -5.40 7.28
CA LYS A 128 13.73 -5.13 5.86
C LYS A 128 13.49 -3.66 5.49
N ILE A 129 12.36 -3.09 5.89
CA ILE A 129 12.05 -1.67 5.63
C ILE A 129 13.09 -0.77 6.29
N LYS A 130 13.39 -1.00 7.57
CA LYS A 130 14.41 -0.25 8.32
C LYS A 130 15.79 -0.31 7.67
N HIS A 131 16.14 -1.44 7.05
CA HIS A 131 17.41 -1.56 6.31
C HIS A 131 17.40 -0.73 5.02
N ILE A 132 16.24 -0.59 4.36
CA ILE A 132 16.07 0.17 3.12
C ILE A 132 15.99 1.67 3.42
N ASP A 133 15.10 2.06 4.33
CA ASP A 133 14.89 3.43 4.81
C ASP A 133 14.70 3.46 6.33
N PRO A 134 15.79 3.75 7.09
CA PRO A 134 15.71 3.85 8.54
C PRO A 134 14.81 4.99 9.05
N THR A 135 14.47 5.95 8.19
CA THR A 135 13.71 7.16 8.54
C THR A 135 12.23 7.08 8.21
N ASP A 136 11.75 5.95 7.64
CA ASP A 136 10.33 5.77 7.35
C ASP A 136 9.47 5.66 8.62
N GLY A 137 8.97 6.80 9.08
CA GLY A 137 8.11 6.89 10.27
C GLY A 137 6.85 6.01 10.18
N SER A 138 6.36 5.70 8.97
CA SER A 138 5.15 4.86 8.77
C SER A 138 5.42 3.41 9.20
N ALA A 139 6.62 2.88 8.91
CA ALA A 139 7.01 1.54 9.33
C ALA A 139 7.04 1.40 10.86
N TYR A 140 7.62 2.39 11.56
CA TYR A 140 7.64 2.40 13.03
C TYR A 140 6.23 2.47 13.61
N MET A 141 5.34 3.27 13.04
CA MET A 141 3.95 3.38 13.50
C MET A 141 3.17 2.09 13.28
N LEU A 142 3.34 1.43 12.14
CA LEU A 142 2.70 0.14 11.86
C LEU A 142 3.21 -0.93 12.84
N MET A 143 4.51 -1.04 13.04
CA MET A 143 5.08 -2.03 13.96
C MET A 143 4.67 -1.77 15.41
N SER A 144 4.65 -0.51 15.86
CA SER A 144 4.12 -0.13 17.18
C SER A 144 2.67 -0.57 17.34
N SER A 145 1.83 -0.36 16.31
CA SER A 145 0.42 -0.79 16.33
C SER A 145 0.29 -2.31 16.42
N ILE A 146 1.16 -3.08 15.75
CA ILE A 146 1.18 -4.55 15.86
C ILE A 146 1.49 -4.97 17.28
N TYR A 147 2.53 -4.40 17.91
CA TYR A 147 2.90 -4.71 19.29
C TYR A 147 1.83 -4.30 20.30
N ALA A 148 1.21 -3.11 20.12
CA ALA A 148 0.13 -2.66 21.00
C ALA A 148 -1.08 -3.61 20.93
N ASN A 149 -1.48 -4.04 19.72
CA ASN A 149 -2.57 -5.01 19.54
C ASN A 149 -2.25 -6.38 20.16
N ALA A 150 -0.98 -6.79 20.16
CA ALA A 150 -0.49 -8.01 20.81
C ALA A 150 -0.22 -7.86 22.31
N GLN A 151 -0.49 -6.68 22.90
CA GLN A 151 -0.20 -6.33 24.31
C GLN A 151 1.29 -6.44 24.68
N MET A 152 2.18 -6.34 23.71
CA MET A 152 3.63 -6.42 23.87
C MET A 152 4.21 -5.02 24.16
N TRP A 153 3.93 -4.50 25.36
CA TRP A 153 4.24 -3.10 25.73
C TRP A 153 5.74 -2.81 25.85
N LYS A 154 6.56 -3.80 26.16
CA LYS A 154 8.01 -3.65 26.19
C LYS A 154 8.54 -3.33 24.79
N GLU A 155 8.21 -4.16 23.82
CA GLU A 155 8.62 -4.03 22.43
C GLU A 155 8.02 -2.77 21.79
N TYR A 156 6.79 -2.41 22.17
CA TYR A 156 6.16 -1.14 21.77
C TYR A 156 7.05 0.04 22.18
N ASN A 157 7.48 0.08 23.47
CA ASN A 157 8.32 1.19 23.97
C ASN A 157 9.70 1.20 23.30
N GLU A 158 10.27 0.05 23.00
CA GLU A 158 11.53 -0.08 22.27
C GLU A 158 11.42 0.51 20.85
N ILE A 159 10.35 0.19 20.11
CA ILE A 159 10.09 0.76 18.77
C ILE A 159 9.90 2.27 18.83
N GLN A 160 9.19 2.77 19.85
CA GLN A 160 9.01 4.23 20.02
C GLN A 160 10.34 4.94 20.32
N ALA A 161 11.19 4.33 21.12
CA ALA A 161 12.54 4.85 21.37
C ALA A 161 13.40 4.84 20.10
N MET A 162 13.37 3.74 19.33
CA MET A 162 14.07 3.62 18.05
C MET A 162 13.59 4.68 17.05
N ARG A 163 12.27 4.93 16.96
CA ARG A 163 11.68 5.96 16.08
C ARG A 163 12.23 7.35 16.40
N LYS A 164 12.31 7.70 17.70
CA LYS A 164 12.88 8.97 18.16
C LYS A 164 14.35 9.11 17.78
N CYS A 165 15.15 8.07 18.04
CA CYS A 165 16.57 8.05 17.69
C CYS A 165 16.82 8.16 16.18
N ALA A 166 15.99 7.53 15.37
CA ALA A 166 16.08 7.57 13.91
C ALA A 166 15.51 8.88 13.30
N ILE A 167 14.97 9.80 14.13
CA ILE A 167 14.27 11.01 13.69
C ILE A 167 13.17 10.65 12.65
N ALA A 168 12.58 9.47 12.80
CA ALA A 168 11.59 8.92 11.87
C ALA A 168 10.20 9.47 12.19
N TRP A 169 9.92 10.69 11.73
CA TRP A 169 8.63 11.34 11.92
C TRP A 169 7.73 11.09 10.72
N LYS A 170 6.50 10.67 10.99
CA LYS A 170 5.48 10.65 9.94
C LYS A 170 5.26 12.08 9.45
N LYS A 171 5.31 12.29 8.14
CA LYS A 171 4.95 13.58 7.57
C LYS A 171 3.55 13.96 8.04
N PRO A 172 3.36 15.18 8.59
CA PRO A 172 2.03 15.59 9.03
C PRO A 172 1.06 15.60 7.85
N GLY A 173 -0.20 15.29 8.12
CA GLY A 173 -1.25 15.46 7.12
C GLY A 173 -1.39 16.92 6.74
N GLN A 174 -1.51 17.18 5.45
CA GLN A 174 -1.71 18.52 4.90
C GLN A 174 -3.07 18.59 4.24
N ALA A 175 -3.76 19.69 4.44
CA ALA A 175 -5.02 19.99 3.76
C ALA A 175 -4.99 21.43 3.27
N TRP A 176 -5.62 21.69 2.15
CA TRP A 176 -5.71 23.04 1.56
C TRP A 176 -7.17 23.40 1.36
N ILE A 177 -7.49 24.66 1.58
CA ILE A 177 -8.80 25.24 1.24
C ILE A 177 -8.58 26.55 0.50
N GLU A 178 -9.34 26.77 -0.56
CA GLU A 178 -9.35 28.05 -1.28
C GLU A 178 -10.55 28.89 -0.85
N ILE A 179 -10.27 30.11 -0.40
CA ILE A 179 -11.30 31.09 -0.03
C ILE A 179 -10.93 32.43 -0.66
N GLY A 180 -11.79 32.98 -1.52
CA GLY A 180 -11.58 34.28 -2.14
C GLY A 180 -10.26 34.38 -2.93
N HIS A 181 -9.95 33.37 -3.77
CA HIS A 181 -8.71 33.25 -4.57
C HIS A 181 -7.41 33.18 -3.73
N LYS A 182 -7.50 32.84 -2.46
CA LYS A 182 -6.34 32.56 -1.60
C LYS A 182 -6.37 31.12 -1.13
N VAL A 183 -5.23 30.45 -1.21
CA VAL A 183 -5.07 29.07 -0.74
C VAL A 183 -4.55 29.10 0.71
N TYR A 184 -5.25 28.40 1.59
CA TYR A 184 -4.87 28.21 2.99
C TYR A 184 -4.41 26.79 3.20
N GLU A 185 -3.24 26.60 3.77
CA GLU A 185 -2.67 25.31 4.09
C GLU A 185 -2.82 25.02 5.58
N PHE A 186 -3.24 23.79 5.88
CA PHE A 186 -3.38 23.28 7.25
C PHE A 186 -2.46 22.08 7.41
N VAL A 187 -1.62 22.11 8.44
CA VAL A 187 -0.69 21.03 8.78
C VAL A 187 -1.08 20.49 10.17
N VAL A 188 -1.31 19.18 10.28
CA VAL A 188 -1.62 18.53 11.55
C VAL A 188 -0.31 18.28 12.30
N CYS A 189 -0.10 18.95 13.43
CA CYS A 189 1.03 18.71 14.34
C CYS A 189 0.63 17.80 15.50
N GLU A 190 1.56 16.96 15.98
CA GLU A 190 1.33 16.01 17.09
C GLU A 190 0.88 16.68 18.42
N ASN A 191 1.10 17.96 18.58
CA ASN A 191 0.74 18.73 19.80
C ASN A 191 -0.47 19.66 19.59
N MET A 192 -1.53 19.20 18.92
CA MET A 192 -2.81 19.96 18.80
C MET A 192 -2.69 21.46 18.43
N THR A 193 -1.51 21.92 18.05
CA THR A 193 -1.26 23.30 17.60
C THR A 193 -1.20 23.27 16.09
N VAL A 194 -2.27 23.72 15.45
CA VAL A 194 -2.27 23.97 14.00
C VAL A 194 -1.33 25.13 13.75
N MET A 195 -0.12 24.87 13.27
CA MET A 195 0.72 25.92 12.74
C MET A 195 0.20 26.32 11.38
N MET A 196 -0.35 27.51 11.28
CA MET A 196 -0.59 28.18 10.01
C MET A 196 0.75 28.73 9.50
N ALA A 197 1.25 28.18 8.41
CA ALA A 197 2.36 28.80 7.71
C ALA A 197 1.84 30.08 7.03
N ASN A 198 2.26 31.22 7.59
CA ASN A 198 2.27 32.54 6.96
C ASN A 198 0.95 33.18 6.48
N TYR A 199 -0.11 33.25 7.31
CA TYR A 199 -1.08 34.36 7.14
C TYR A 199 -1.77 34.65 8.48
N SER A 200 -1.78 35.94 8.87
CA SER A 200 -2.53 36.44 10.03
C SER A 200 -4.03 36.25 9.79
N LEU A 201 -4.64 35.31 10.47
CA LEU A 201 -6.09 35.16 10.49
C LEU A 201 -6.69 35.83 11.73
N ASP A 202 -7.76 36.60 11.48
CA ASP A 202 -8.62 37.16 12.51
C ASP A 202 -9.14 36.01 13.42
N PRO A 203 -9.09 36.14 14.76
CA PRO A 203 -9.55 35.17 15.73
C PRO A 203 -11.01 34.68 15.51
N LYS A 204 -11.83 35.48 14.78
CA LYS A 204 -13.21 35.11 14.44
C LYS A 204 -13.34 33.96 13.44
N GLN A 205 -12.30 33.66 12.67
CA GLN A 205 -12.29 32.54 11.71
C GLN A 205 -11.91 31.19 12.33
N CYS A 206 -11.45 31.19 13.59
CA CYS A 206 -11.18 29.96 14.35
C CYS A 206 -12.44 29.17 14.75
N ARG A 207 -13.65 29.66 14.49
CA ARG A 207 -14.89 28.95 14.82
C ARG A 207 -15.16 27.70 13.94
N LEU A 208 -14.53 27.58 12.81
CA LEU A 208 -14.62 26.37 11.96
C LEU A 208 -13.94 25.13 12.57
N ARG A 209 -13.13 25.31 13.63
CA ARG A 209 -12.46 24.22 14.36
C ARG A 209 -13.37 23.28 15.13
N ARG A 210 -14.62 23.66 15.44
CA ARG A 210 -15.53 22.86 16.29
C ARG A 210 -16.51 21.98 15.52
N LEU A 211 -16.50 22.01 14.20
CA LEU A 211 -17.41 21.21 13.36
C LEU A 211 -16.73 20.00 12.71
N MET A 212 -15.44 19.76 12.98
CA MET A 212 -14.67 18.65 12.41
C MET A 212 -14.10 17.68 13.47
N ASN A 213 -14.70 17.67 14.69
CA ASN A 213 -14.50 16.62 15.70
C ASN A 213 -15.77 15.79 15.83
#